data_5fec59e5040094887da40884f6de99b5
#
_entry.id   5fec59e5040094887da40884f6de99b5
#
_cell.length_a   1.000
_cell.length_b   1.000
_cell.length_c   1.000
_cell.angle_alpha   90.00
_cell.angle_beta   90.00
_cell.angle_gamma   90.00
#
_symmetry.space_group_name_H-M   'P 1'
#
loop_
_entity.id
_entity.type
_entity.pdbx_description
1 polymer ?
#
loop_
_entity_poly.entity_id
_entity_poly.type
_entity_poly.pdbx_seq_one_letter_code
_entity_poly.pdbx_strand_id
1 'polypeptide(L)'
;MKKLLSLVIVAMLALSMMTAFAEDVTIVVNLKTLSAEYWQTVKSGIDQAAEELGITIDVQGPPAESDIQGQVNQIETQLALSPDAIVIAPDDNDAVINVLESNNYQGVVVFCDTDCTFENKTSFVGTSNEEAAYKGVVYGVAVNGENTKALIIYGQEGDNTSNLRKSGYEKALAEAGLEPVEEMSGNNNTADSKSVMEAQLIANPEINLVLCHNDDSALGAIEAIKEAGVEGISVIGFDGNTSALESIQAGDMKATIAQQPAEMGYLSVMTAVAALKGEEVEKVVSVPTVVIDGETVADYLK
;
A
#
# COMPACT_ATOMS: atom_id res chain seq x y z
N MET A 1 -4.97 -29.62 -43.57
CA MET A 1 -3.60 -29.10 -43.64
C MET A 1 -3.55 -27.57 -43.80
N LYS A 2 -4.22 -26.95 -44.80
CA LYS A 2 -4.14 -25.48 -44.97
C LYS A 2 -4.71 -24.66 -43.79
N LYS A 3 -5.75 -25.11 -43.08
CA LYS A 3 -6.33 -24.45 -41.91
C LYS A 3 -5.43 -24.54 -40.65
N LEU A 4 -4.69 -25.65 -40.49
CA LEU A 4 -3.74 -25.80 -39.38
C LEU A 4 -2.52 -24.90 -39.59
N LEU A 5 -2.06 -24.77 -40.84
CA LEU A 5 -0.91 -23.92 -41.17
C LEU A 5 -1.20 -22.43 -40.96
N SER A 6 -2.44 -21.98 -41.26
CA SER A 6 -2.86 -20.59 -41.03
C SER A 6 -2.99 -20.28 -39.53
N LEU A 7 -3.42 -21.21 -38.67
CA LEU A 7 -3.48 -20.98 -37.22
C LEU A 7 -2.08 -20.89 -36.58
N VAL A 8 -1.14 -21.70 -37.06
CA VAL A 8 0.26 -21.68 -36.59
C VAL A 8 0.96 -20.37 -37.00
N ILE A 9 0.70 -19.87 -38.19
CA ILE A 9 1.26 -18.60 -38.68
C ILE A 9 0.66 -17.41 -37.92
N VAL A 10 -0.61 -17.39 -37.58
CA VAL A 10 -1.25 -16.35 -36.77
C VAL A 10 -0.71 -16.39 -35.34
N ALA A 11 -0.53 -17.57 -34.73
CA ALA A 11 0.05 -17.72 -33.42
C ALA A 11 1.54 -17.30 -33.37
N MET A 12 2.32 -17.62 -34.41
CA MET A 12 3.72 -17.15 -34.52
C MET A 12 3.82 -15.62 -34.75
N LEU A 13 2.90 -15.04 -35.52
CA LEU A 13 2.83 -13.60 -35.72
C LEU A 13 2.41 -12.86 -34.42
N ALA A 14 1.46 -13.40 -33.66
CA ALA A 14 1.07 -12.83 -32.37
C ALA A 14 2.22 -12.94 -31.35
N LEU A 15 2.94 -14.06 -31.33
CA LEU A 15 4.11 -14.26 -30.45
C LEU A 15 5.29 -13.34 -30.86
N SER A 16 5.52 -13.11 -32.17
CA SER A 16 6.56 -12.20 -32.66
C SER A 16 6.20 -10.71 -32.42
N MET A 17 4.92 -10.36 -32.40
CA MET A 17 4.50 -9.01 -32.00
C MET A 17 4.65 -8.76 -30.50
N MET A 18 4.46 -9.76 -29.63
CA MET A 18 4.73 -9.63 -28.20
C MET A 18 6.23 -9.44 -27.90
N THR A 19 7.10 -10.18 -28.59
CA THR A 19 8.55 -10.04 -28.41
C THR A 19 9.09 -8.72 -28.97
N ALA A 20 8.56 -8.21 -30.08
CA ALA A 20 8.98 -6.93 -30.66
C ALA A 20 8.58 -5.73 -29.78
N PHE A 21 7.49 -5.82 -29.00
CA PHE A 21 7.07 -4.77 -28.08
C PHE A 21 7.96 -4.71 -26.81
N ALA A 22 8.50 -5.86 -26.37
CA ALA A 22 9.31 -5.96 -25.15
C ALA A 22 10.75 -5.43 -25.32
N GLU A 23 11.30 -5.39 -26.55
CA GLU A 23 12.69 -4.97 -26.78
C GLU A 23 12.93 -3.44 -26.74
N ASP A 24 11.86 -2.63 -26.83
CA ASP A 24 11.99 -1.15 -26.96
C ASP A 24 11.34 -0.35 -25.83
N VAL A 25 10.70 -0.98 -24.84
CA VAL A 25 9.96 -0.29 -23.77
C VAL A 25 10.75 -0.23 -22.48
N THR A 26 10.96 1.00 -21.97
CA THR A 26 11.62 1.25 -20.69
C THR A 26 10.60 1.66 -19.63
N ILE A 27 10.42 0.80 -18.63
CA ILE A 27 9.56 1.06 -17.46
C ILE A 27 10.46 1.13 -16.22
N VAL A 28 10.26 2.17 -15.41
CA VAL A 28 10.92 2.29 -14.10
C VAL A 28 9.86 2.33 -13.00
N VAL A 29 10.24 1.88 -11.82
CA VAL A 29 9.36 1.86 -10.64
C VAL A 29 10.05 2.51 -9.46
N ASN A 30 9.34 3.37 -8.74
CA ASN A 30 9.82 3.97 -7.51
C ASN A 30 8.79 3.73 -6.41
N LEU A 31 9.16 2.93 -5.41
CA LEU A 31 8.34 2.56 -4.26
C LEU A 31 8.72 3.41 -3.05
N LYS A 32 7.87 3.45 -2.02
CA LYS A 32 8.12 4.22 -0.79
C LYS A 32 9.37 3.75 -0.05
N THR A 33 9.65 2.45 -0.06
CA THR A 33 10.88 1.85 0.47
C THR A 33 11.03 0.42 -0.04
N LEU A 34 12.22 -0.17 0.11
CA LEU A 34 12.43 -1.60 -0.09
C LEU A 34 12.80 -2.34 1.21
N SER A 35 12.68 -1.67 2.37
CA SER A 35 13.05 -2.24 3.68
C SER A 35 11.89 -2.96 4.38
N ALA A 36 10.63 -2.58 4.09
CA ALA A 36 9.44 -3.16 4.73
C ALA A 36 8.90 -4.36 3.95
N GLU A 37 8.30 -5.32 4.66
CA GLU A 37 7.71 -6.55 4.10
C GLU A 37 6.66 -6.24 3.04
N TYR A 38 5.79 -5.27 3.31
CA TYR A 38 4.75 -4.84 2.37
C TYR A 38 5.31 -4.48 0.99
N TRP A 39 6.34 -3.62 0.94
CA TRP A 39 6.95 -3.17 -0.31
C TRP A 39 7.76 -4.25 -1.02
N GLN A 40 8.31 -5.23 -0.29
CA GLN A 40 8.89 -6.42 -0.89
C GLN A 40 7.83 -7.27 -1.59
N THR A 41 6.61 -7.33 -1.03
CA THR A 41 5.49 -8.04 -1.63
C THR A 41 4.95 -7.30 -2.86
N VAL A 42 4.85 -5.96 -2.84
CA VAL A 42 4.54 -5.15 -4.04
C VAL A 42 5.57 -5.42 -5.13
N LYS A 43 6.86 -5.39 -4.77
CA LYS A 43 7.95 -5.68 -5.71
C LYS A 43 7.84 -7.08 -6.32
N SER A 44 7.42 -8.08 -5.58
CA SER A 44 7.26 -9.44 -6.12
C SER A 44 6.24 -9.50 -7.26
N GLY A 45 5.16 -8.72 -7.18
CA GLY A 45 4.17 -8.58 -8.26
C GLY A 45 4.73 -7.85 -9.48
N ILE A 46 5.56 -6.82 -9.25
CA ILE A 46 6.28 -6.12 -10.33
C ILE A 46 7.24 -7.09 -11.03
N ASP A 47 8.01 -7.86 -10.26
CA ASP A 47 8.95 -8.86 -10.80
C ASP A 47 8.22 -9.92 -11.61
N GLN A 48 7.04 -10.40 -11.16
CA GLN A 48 6.18 -11.31 -11.90
C GLN A 48 5.74 -10.70 -13.25
N ALA A 49 5.27 -9.46 -13.25
CA ALA A 49 4.88 -8.79 -14.50
C ALA A 49 6.08 -8.64 -15.45
N ALA A 50 7.26 -8.27 -14.93
CA ALA A 50 8.48 -8.15 -15.71
C ALA A 50 8.88 -9.48 -16.36
N GLU A 51 8.81 -10.60 -15.61
CA GLU A 51 9.08 -11.95 -16.12
C GLU A 51 8.09 -12.35 -17.24
N GLU A 52 6.78 -12.14 -17.04
CA GLU A 52 5.76 -12.45 -18.03
C GLU A 52 5.90 -11.65 -19.32
N LEU A 53 6.35 -10.38 -19.20
CA LEU A 53 6.57 -9.48 -20.33
C LEU A 53 7.94 -9.70 -21.00
N GLY A 54 8.87 -10.39 -20.33
CA GLY A 54 10.25 -10.58 -20.80
C GLY A 54 11.06 -9.28 -20.80
N ILE A 55 10.76 -8.32 -19.90
CA ILE A 55 11.46 -7.04 -19.77
C ILE A 55 12.22 -6.96 -18.44
N THR A 56 13.13 -5.99 -18.34
CA THR A 56 13.78 -5.63 -17.08
C THR A 56 13.20 -4.32 -16.57
N ILE A 57 12.81 -4.28 -15.30
CA ILE A 57 12.29 -3.08 -14.65
C ILE A 57 13.30 -2.64 -13.57
N ASP A 58 13.71 -1.36 -13.60
CA ASP A 58 14.48 -0.76 -12.51
C ASP A 58 13.53 -0.37 -11.38
N VAL A 59 13.61 -1.10 -10.25
CA VAL A 59 12.79 -0.87 -9.07
C VAL A 59 13.65 -0.25 -7.98
N GLN A 60 13.35 0.98 -7.60
CA GLN A 60 14.04 1.72 -6.54
C GLN A 60 13.07 2.10 -5.41
N GLY A 61 13.63 2.44 -4.26
CA GLY A 61 12.94 2.98 -3.10
C GLY A 61 13.96 3.45 -2.07
N PRO A 62 13.71 4.54 -1.35
CA PRO A 62 14.62 5.04 -0.32
C PRO A 62 14.75 4.05 0.85
N PRO A 63 15.71 4.26 1.76
CA PRO A 63 15.89 3.38 2.92
C PRO A 63 14.70 3.36 3.90
N ALA A 64 13.89 4.42 3.91
CA ALA A 64 12.71 4.56 4.76
C ALA A 64 11.68 5.48 4.07
N GLU A 65 10.39 5.28 4.33
CA GLU A 65 9.29 6.11 3.81
C GLU A 65 9.39 7.59 4.24
N SER A 66 10.10 7.89 5.32
CA SER A 66 10.36 9.25 5.78
C SER A 66 11.48 9.97 5.00
N ASP A 67 12.21 9.27 4.11
CA ASP A 67 13.27 9.87 3.29
C ASP A 67 12.72 10.41 1.96
N ILE A 68 11.81 11.38 2.05
CA ILE A 68 11.16 12.03 0.92
C ILE A 68 12.20 12.56 -0.10
N GLN A 69 13.29 13.19 0.39
CA GLN A 69 14.32 13.69 -0.50
C GLN A 69 15.08 12.58 -1.21
N GLY A 70 15.29 11.45 -0.55
CA GLY A 70 15.87 10.25 -1.15
C GLY A 70 15.00 9.73 -2.29
N GLN A 71 13.67 9.68 -2.10
CA GLN A 71 12.74 9.30 -3.15
C GLN A 71 12.80 10.27 -4.35
N VAL A 72 12.75 11.57 -4.09
CA VAL A 72 12.86 12.59 -5.17
C VAL A 72 14.13 12.42 -5.99
N ASN A 73 15.29 12.26 -5.33
CA ASN A 73 16.57 12.07 -6.02
C ASN A 73 16.60 10.79 -6.88
N GLN A 74 15.96 9.72 -6.43
CA GLN A 74 15.85 8.47 -7.19
C GLN A 74 14.94 8.65 -8.40
N ILE A 75 13.77 9.29 -8.23
CA ILE A 75 12.86 9.62 -9.35
C ILE A 75 13.58 10.49 -10.39
N GLU A 76 14.29 11.55 -9.98
CA GLU A 76 15.08 12.38 -10.91
C GLU A 76 16.10 11.54 -11.71
N THR A 77 16.78 10.62 -11.01
CA THR A 77 17.76 9.73 -11.65
C THR A 77 17.09 8.79 -12.67
N GLN A 78 15.92 8.25 -12.33
CA GLN A 78 15.13 7.40 -13.22
C GLN A 78 14.59 8.18 -14.42
N LEU A 79 14.07 9.39 -14.21
CA LEU A 79 13.59 10.27 -15.30
C LEU A 79 14.69 10.68 -16.27
N ALA A 80 15.94 10.84 -15.79
CA ALA A 80 17.08 11.13 -16.64
C ALA A 80 17.37 10.04 -17.70
N LEU A 81 16.88 8.81 -17.48
CA LEU A 81 16.94 7.70 -18.44
C LEU A 81 15.90 7.84 -19.55
N SER A 82 15.01 8.84 -19.49
CA SER A 82 13.90 9.05 -20.41
C SER A 82 12.99 7.81 -20.54
N PRO A 83 12.47 7.23 -19.45
CA PRO A 83 11.62 6.05 -19.51
C PRO A 83 10.30 6.37 -20.22
N ASP A 84 9.73 5.35 -20.88
CA ASP A 84 8.41 5.44 -21.53
C ASP A 84 7.29 5.46 -20.49
N ALA A 85 7.48 4.78 -19.35
CA ALA A 85 6.56 4.80 -18.24
C ALA A 85 7.30 4.83 -16.89
N ILE A 86 6.67 5.47 -15.91
CA ILE A 86 7.07 5.40 -14.51
C ILE A 86 5.87 4.97 -13.64
N VAL A 87 6.13 4.01 -12.76
CA VAL A 87 5.20 3.60 -11.70
C VAL A 87 5.73 4.15 -10.38
N ILE A 88 4.93 4.89 -9.64
CA ILE A 88 5.34 5.55 -8.40
C ILE A 88 4.36 5.24 -7.27
N ALA A 89 4.91 4.91 -6.09
CA ALA A 89 4.20 4.97 -4.82
C ALA A 89 4.76 6.17 -4.04
N PRO A 90 4.10 7.34 -4.04
CA PRO A 90 4.66 8.57 -3.48
C PRO A 90 4.70 8.57 -1.95
N ASP A 91 5.85 8.95 -1.38
CA ASP A 91 6.01 9.24 0.05
C ASP A 91 5.33 10.57 0.41
N ASP A 92 5.44 11.55 -0.49
CA ASP A 92 4.83 12.87 -0.35
C ASP A 92 4.24 13.31 -1.71
N ASN A 93 2.97 13.72 -1.67
CA ASN A 93 2.21 14.09 -2.87
C ASN A 93 2.84 15.28 -3.62
N ASP A 94 3.16 16.35 -2.88
CA ASP A 94 3.66 17.59 -3.47
C ASP A 94 5.09 17.43 -4.00
N ALA A 95 5.93 16.68 -3.30
CA ALA A 95 7.30 16.39 -3.74
C ALA A 95 7.32 15.61 -5.06
N VAL A 96 6.44 14.60 -5.20
CA VAL A 96 6.34 13.81 -6.45
C VAL A 96 5.76 14.64 -7.59
N ILE A 97 4.74 15.47 -7.36
CA ILE A 97 4.24 16.41 -8.38
C ILE A 97 5.37 17.32 -8.85
N ASN A 98 6.07 17.97 -7.91
CA ASN A 98 7.14 18.90 -8.22
C ASN A 98 8.27 18.25 -9.05
N VAL A 99 8.68 17.04 -8.74
CA VAL A 99 9.75 16.37 -9.50
C VAL A 99 9.30 15.99 -10.91
N LEU A 100 8.06 15.52 -11.10
CA LEU A 100 7.51 15.19 -12.41
C LEU A 100 7.37 16.45 -13.29
N GLU A 101 6.85 17.54 -12.73
CA GLU A 101 6.66 18.82 -13.43
C GLU A 101 8.00 19.49 -13.76
N SER A 102 8.94 19.54 -12.82
CA SER A 102 10.27 20.17 -13.03
C SER A 102 11.06 19.46 -14.14
N ASN A 103 10.88 18.15 -14.29
CA ASN A 103 11.47 17.37 -15.36
C ASN A 103 10.63 17.36 -16.65
N ASN A 104 9.48 18.07 -16.65
CA ASN A 104 8.54 18.11 -17.79
C ASN A 104 8.24 16.71 -18.35
N TYR A 105 8.05 15.72 -17.47
CA TYR A 105 7.85 14.32 -17.88
C TYR A 105 6.52 14.15 -18.62
N GLN A 106 6.57 13.53 -19.79
CA GLN A 106 5.43 13.36 -20.70
C GLN A 106 5.09 11.88 -20.97
N GLY A 107 5.81 10.95 -20.33
CA GLY A 107 5.56 9.51 -20.44
C GLY A 107 4.33 9.07 -19.64
N VAL A 108 4.07 7.78 -19.66
CA VAL A 108 2.98 7.19 -18.89
C VAL A 108 3.31 7.25 -17.39
N VAL A 109 2.38 7.76 -16.57
CA VAL A 109 2.50 7.83 -15.11
C VAL A 109 1.40 6.99 -14.47
N VAL A 110 1.77 5.93 -13.76
CA VAL A 110 0.86 5.11 -12.96
C VAL A 110 1.22 5.25 -11.49
N PHE A 111 0.26 5.61 -10.65
CA PHE A 111 0.46 5.54 -9.21
C PHE A 111 0.06 4.16 -8.70
N CYS A 112 0.89 3.60 -7.81
CA CYS A 112 0.71 2.30 -7.18
C CYS A 112 0.48 2.50 -5.69
N ASP A 113 -0.51 1.82 -5.10
CA ASP A 113 -0.82 1.85 -3.66
C ASP A 113 -1.29 3.22 -3.15
N THR A 114 -0.49 4.25 -3.33
CA THR A 114 -0.76 5.63 -2.88
C THR A 114 -1.07 6.51 -4.09
N ASP A 115 -2.28 7.07 -4.13
CA ASP A 115 -2.70 7.98 -5.21
C ASP A 115 -2.09 9.37 -5.04
N CYS A 116 -1.91 10.05 -6.16
CA CYS A 116 -1.37 11.41 -6.22
C CYS A 116 -2.26 12.29 -7.09
N THR A 117 -2.38 13.57 -6.74
CA THR A 117 -3.21 14.55 -7.45
C THR A 117 -2.55 15.11 -8.72
N PHE A 118 -1.48 14.48 -9.21
CA PHE A 118 -0.83 14.85 -10.47
C PHE A 118 -1.82 14.83 -11.63
N GLU A 119 -1.97 15.99 -12.33
CA GLU A 119 -3.02 16.19 -13.33
C GLU A 119 -2.89 15.22 -14.52
N ASN A 120 -1.64 14.97 -14.96
CA ASN A 120 -1.36 14.14 -16.14
C ASN A 120 -1.19 12.65 -15.79
N LYS A 121 -1.63 12.18 -14.60
CA LYS A 121 -1.57 10.76 -14.31
C LYS A 121 -2.41 9.94 -15.29
N THR A 122 -1.87 8.81 -15.69
CA THR A 122 -2.54 7.84 -16.56
C THR A 122 -3.57 7.05 -15.77
N SER A 123 -3.15 6.46 -14.64
CA SER A 123 -3.99 5.63 -13.77
C SER A 123 -3.46 5.63 -12.34
N PHE A 124 -4.32 5.20 -11.41
CA PHE A 124 -3.97 4.77 -10.05
C PHE A 124 -4.41 3.33 -9.85
N VAL A 125 -3.54 2.51 -9.29
CA VAL A 125 -3.80 1.11 -8.93
C VAL A 125 -3.61 0.94 -7.43
N GLY A 126 -4.66 0.65 -6.69
CA GLY A 126 -4.54 0.55 -5.24
C GLY A 126 -5.87 0.32 -4.50
N THR A 127 -5.81 0.44 -3.20
CA THR A 127 -6.93 0.25 -2.28
C THR A 127 -7.78 1.50 -2.16
N SER A 128 -9.11 1.33 -1.99
CA SER A 128 -9.99 2.38 -1.49
C SER A 128 -9.73 2.59 0.01
N ASN A 129 -8.70 3.35 0.35
CA ASN A 129 -8.14 3.43 1.70
C ASN A 129 -9.16 3.93 2.75
N GLU A 130 -9.98 4.94 2.45
CA GLU A 130 -11.02 5.45 3.38
C GLU A 130 -12.06 4.35 3.68
N GLU A 131 -12.55 3.65 2.64
CA GLU A 131 -13.54 2.58 2.82
C GLU A 131 -12.93 1.38 3.58
N ALA A 132 -11.70 1.03 3.28
CA ALA A 132 -11.01 -0.08 3.94
C ALA A 132 -10.77 0.19 5.43
N ALA A 133 -10.30 1.40 5.78
CA ALA A 133 -10.13 1.83 7.16
C ALA A 133 -11.47 1.88 7.91
N TYR A 134 -12.53 2.37 7.25
CA TYR A 134 -13.90 2.33 7.80
C TYR A 134 -14.30 0.91 8.25
N LYS A 135 -14.03 -0.11 7.43
CA LYS A 135 -14.31 -1.53 7.77
C LYS A 135 -13.57 -1.98 9.04
N GLY A 136 -12.33 -1.51 9.22
CA GLY A 136 -11.54 -1.80 10.42
C GLY A 136 -12.20 -1.29 11.71
N VAL A 137 -12.74 -0.08 11.68
CA VAL A 137 -13.50 0.46 12.83
C VAL A 137 -14.78 -0.31 13.09
N VAL A 138 -15.55 -0.60 12.03
CA VAL A 138 -16.80 -1.37 12.16
C VAL A 138 -16.51 -2.71 12.87
N TYR A 139 -15.43 -3.39 12.47
CA TYR A 139 -15.00 -4.61 13.14
C TYR A 139 -14.56 -4.35 14.59
N GLY A 140 -13.69 -3.37 14.84
CA GLY A 140 -13.17 -3.07 16.17
C GLY A 140 -14.27 -2.67 17.16
N VAL A 141 -15.23 -1.86 16.74
CA VAL A 141 -16.38 -1.47 17.56
C VAL A 141 -17.31 -2.67 17.82
N ALA A 142 -17.52 -3.53 16.83
CA ALA A 142 -18.31 -4.76 17.03
C ALA A 142 -17.71 -5.70 18.10
N VAL A 143 -16.37 -5.73 18.20
CA VAL A 143 -15.65 -6.52 19.18
C VAL A 143 -15.69 -5.90 20.59
N ASN A 144 -15.48 -4.57 20.69
CA ASN A 144 -15.34 -3.86 21.97
C ASN A 144 -16.68 -3.34 22.53
N GLY A 145 -17.72 -3.21 21.71
CA GLY A 145 -19.05 -2.73 22.09
C GLY A 145 -19.13 -1.21 22.34
N GLU A 146 -20.20 -0.79 23.03
CA GLU A 146 -20.55 0.62 23.25
C GLU A 146 -19.52 1.42 24.09
N ASN A 147 -18.67 0.73 24.83
CA ASN A 147 -17.65 1.35 25.70
C ASN A 147 -16.30 1.53 24.98
N THR A 148 -16.29 1.50 23.66
CA THR A 148 -15.05 1.66 22.87
C THR A 148 -14.39 3.01 23.15
N LYS A 149 -13.08 2.95 23.46
CA LYS A 149 -12.17 4.08 23.66
C LYS A 149 -11.02 3.92 22.67
N ALA A 150 -11.14 4.59 21.53
CA ALA A 150 -10.25 4.39 20.40
C ALA A 150 -9.07 5.37 20.42
N LEU A 151 -7.86 4.84 20.23
CA LEU A 151 -6.68 5.58 19.82
C LEU A 151 -6.47 5.37 18.31
N ILE A 152 -6.21 6.45 17.57
CA ILE A 152 -5.78 6.37 16.17
C ILE A 152 -4.27 6.62 16.13
N ILE A 153 -3.51 5.63 15.68
CA ILE A 153 -2.09 5.78 15.32
C ILE A 153 -2.04 5.88 13.79
N TYR A 154 -2.10 7.13 13.30
CA TYR A 154 -2.05 7.41 11.86
C TYR A 154 -0.61 7.40 11.33
N GLY A 155 -0.45 7.44 10.02
CA GLY A 155 0.84 7.32 9.35
C GLY A 155 1.62 8.65 9.31
N GLN A 156 2.42 8.80 8.25
CA GLN A 156 3.24 9.99 8.04
C GLN A 156 2.39 11.18 7.60
N GLU A 157 2.76 12.37 8.05
CA GLU A 157 2.20 13.64 7.57
C GLU A 157 2.56 13.86 6.09
N GLY A 158 1.59 14.33 5.29
CA GLY A 158 1.79 14.55 3.85
C GLY A 158 1.50 13.32 2.98
N ASP A 159 1.48 12.13 3.56
CA ASP A 159 1.08 10.90 2.88
C ASP A 159 -0.45 10.86 2.67
N ASN A 160 -0.86 10.77 1.40
CA ASN A 160 -2.27 10.72 1.03
C ASN A 160 -2.97 9.47 1.60
N THR A 161 -2.30 8.33 1.64
CA THR A 161 -2.82 7.08 2.22
C THR A 161 -3.08 7.24 3.72
N SER A 162 -2.15 7.88 4.44
CA SER A 162 -2.32 8.21 5.87
C SER A 162 -3.57 9.05 6.10
N ASN A 163 -3.76 10.11 5.31
CA ASN A 163 -4.91 10.99 5.43
C ASN A 163 -6.23 10.27 5.14
N LEU A 164 -6.27 9.42 4.11
CA LEU A 164 -7.47 8.66 3.75
C LEU A 164 -7.84 7.61 4.80
N ARG A 165 -6.87 6.86 5.34
CA ARG A 165 -7.12 5.87 6.39
C ARG A 165 -7.59 6.56 7.67
N LYS A 166 -6.94 7.65 8.07
CA LYS A 166 -7.36 8.47 9.21
C LYS A 166 -8.79 8.95 9.04
N SER A 167 -9.13 9.56 7.90
CA SER A 167 -10.50 9.99 7.57
C SER A 167 -11.52 8.84 7.68
N GLY A 168 -11.17 7.64 7.19
CA GLY A 168 -12.01 6.46 7.29
C GLY A 168 -12.27 6.04 8.74
N TYR A 169 -11.25 6.12 9.59
CA TYR A 169 -11.37 5.83 11.02
C TYR A 169 -12.27 6.85 11.72
N GLU A 170 -12.00 8.14 11.55
CA GLU A 170 -12.80 9.23 12.14
C GLU A 170 -14.27 9.14 11.74
N LYS A 171 -14.54 8.94 10.45
CA LYS A 171 -15.89 8.81 9.90
C LYS A 171 -16.66 7.64 10.51
N ALA A 172 -16.05 6.47 10.59
CA ALA A 172 -16.71 5.29 11.13
C ALA A 172 -16.95 5.40 12.64
N LEU A 173 -16.02 6.00 13.41
CA LEU A 173 -16.21 6.29 14.82
C LEU A 173 -17.37 7.27 15.02
N ALA A 174 -17.39 8.36 14.25
CA ALA A 174 -18.46 9.36 14.32
C ALA A 174 -19.86 8.77 14.00
N GLU A 175 -19.97 7.90 12.99
CA GLU A 175 -21.22 7.21 12.66
C GLU A 175 -21.65 6.23 13.76
N ALA A 176 -20.70 5.67 14.53
CA ALA A 176 -20.98 4.87 15.73
C ALA A 176 -21.31 5.73 16.98
N GLY A 177 -21.30 7.06 16.87
CA GLY A 177 -21.49 7.98 17.99
C GLY A 177 -20.30 8.06 18.94
N LEU A 178 -19.10 7.75 18.45
CA LEU A 178 -17.84 7.75 19.18
C LEU A 178 -16.90 8.83 18.63
N GLU A 179 -15.98 9.26 19.47
CA GLU A 179 -14.84 10.09 19.06
C GLU A 179 -13.55 9.40 19.51
N PRO A 180 -12.44 9.57 18.79
CA PRO A 180 -11.16 9.05 19.24
C PRO A 180 -10.73 9.75 20.55
N VAL A 181 -10.10 9.00 21.45
CA VAL A 181 -9.51 9.54 22.68
C VAL A 181 -8.33 10.44 22.33
N GLU A 182 -7.52 10.01 21.37
CA GLU A 182 -6.36 10.73 20.86
C GLU A 182 -6.01 10.24 19.46
N GLU A 183 -5.27 11.06 18.71
CA GLU A 183 -4.78 10.79 17.37
C GLU A 183 -3.31 11.22 17.28
N MET A 184 -2.42 10.27 16.99
CA MET A 184 -0.98 10.48 16.98
C MET A 184 -0.34 9.84 15.74
N SER A 185 0.68 10.50 15.18
CA SER A 185 1.45 9.91 14.09
C SER A 185 2.43 8.84 14.61
N GLY A 186 2.40 7.67 13.98
CA GLY A 186 3.38 6.60 14.16
C GLY A 186 4.39 6.54 13.01
N ASN A 187 4.38 7.51 12.08
CA ASN A 187 5.32 7.63 10.96
C ASN A 187 5.51 6.34 10.15
N ASN A 188 4.45 5.55 10.01
CA ASN A 188 4.41 4.26 9.28
C ASN A 188 5.39 3.20 9.82
N ASN A 189 5.94 3.34 11.03
CA ASN A 189 6.96 2.42 11.52
C ASN A 189 6.71 1.93 12.96
N THR A 190 7.30 0.79 13.28
CA THR A 190 7.18 0.09 14.56
C THR A 190 7.72 0.93 15.74
N ALA A 191 8.87 1.56 15.60
CA ALA A 191 9.55 2.23 16.72
C ALA A 191 8.80 3.47 17.19
N ASP A 192 8.34 4.33 16.26
CA ASP A 192 7.59 5.53 16.58
C ASP A 192 6.21 5.17 17.14
N SER A 193 5.53 4.19 16.54
CA SER A 193 4.24 3.71 17.01
C SER A 193 4.31 3.07 18.40
N LYS A 194 5.39 2.36 18.72
CA LYS A 194 5.66 1.87 20.08
C LYS A 194 5.76 3.03 21.06
N SER A 195 6.57 4.04 20.73
CA SER A 195 6.77 5.22 21.59
C SER A 195 5.46 6.00 21.81
N VAL A 196 4.63 6.11 20.77
CA VAL A 196 3.29 6.70 20.87
C VAL A 196 2.44 5.89 21.85
N MET A 197 2.37 4.57 21.69
CA MET A 197 1.54 3.72 22.55
C MET A 197 2.02 3.72 23.99
N GLU A 198 3.33 3.69 24.26
CA GLU A 198 3.89 3.82 25.62
C GLU A 198 3.41 5.11 26.31
N ALA A 199 3.44 6.24 25.60
CA ALA A 199 2.95 7.50 26.14
C ALA A 199 1.44 7.49 26.38
N GLN A 200 0.67 6.88 25.46
CA GLN A 200 -0.79 6.84 25.56
C GLN A 200 -1.30 5.89 26.66
N LEU A 201 -0.61 4.80 26.93
CA LEU A 201 -0.94 3.90 28.07
C LEU A 201 -0.87 4.63 29.42
N ILE A 202 -0.03 5.68 29.52
CA ILE A 202 0.10 6.49 30.72
C ILE A 202 -0.94 7.62 30.74
N ALA A 203 -1.11 8.31 29.60
CA ALA A 203 -1.96 9.49 29.48
C ALA A 203 -3.46 9.15 29.48
N ASN A 204 -3.82 8.06 28.81
CA ASN A 204 -5.20 7.65 28.51
C ASN A 204 -5.40 6.14 28.81
N PRO A 205 -5.34 5.73 30.09
CA PRO A 205 -5.39 4.31 30.47
C PRO A 205 -6.75 3.63 30.18
N GLU A 206 -7.75 4.38 29.75
CA GLU A 206 -9.06 3.87 29.33
C GLU A 206 -9.08 3.34 27.89
N ILE A 207 -8.04 3.55 27.08
CA ILE A 207 -7.94 3.05 25.72
C ILE A 207 -8.12 1.53 25.69
N ASN A 208 -9.04 1.05 24.85
CA ASN A 208 -9.31 -0.37 24.66
C ASN A 208 -9.38 -0.79 23.17
N LEU A 209 -9.24 0.16 22.25
CA LEU A 209 -9.11 -0.07 20.82
C LEU A 209 -7.98 0.80 20.26
N VAL A 210 -7.08 0.21 19.48
CA VAL A 210 -6.04 0.93 18.73
C VAL A 210 -6.22 0.65 17.25
N LEU A 211 -6.41 1.72 16.48
CA LEU A 211 -6.55 1.70 15.04
C LEU A 211 -5.24 2.19 14.41
N CYS A 212 -4.52 1.31 13.78
CA CYS A 212 -3.18 1.60 13.28
C CYS A 212 -3.18 1.82 11.77
N HIS A 213 -2.32 2.74 11.31
CA HIS A 213 -2.15 3.04 9.90
C HIS A 213 -1.77 1.79 9.10
N ASN A 214 -0.84 0.98 9.62
CA ASN A 214 -0.36 -0.25 9.00
C ASN A 214 -0.02 -1.31 10.06
N ASP A 215 0.38 -2.49 9.60
CA ASP A 215 0.74 -3.61 10.48
C ASP A 215 2.03 -3.34 11.27
N ASP A 216 3.01 -2.65 10.69
CA ASP A 216 4.23 -2.26 11.40
C ASP A 216 3.92 -1.35 12.61
N SER A 217 3.00 -0.40 12.43
CA SER A 217 2.49 0.44 13.52
C SER A 217 1.73 -0.38 14.57
N ALA A 218 0.92 -1.35 14.14
CA ALA A 218 0.18 -2.22 15.03
C ALA A 218 1.10 -3.12 15.87
N LEU A 219 2.14 -3.67 15.26
CA LEU A 219 3.16 -4.48 15.97
C LEU A 219 3.91 -3.63 17.00
N GLY A 220 4.24 -2.38 16.69
CA GLY A 220 4.84 -1.46 17.65
C GLY A 220 3.92 -1.17 18.84
N ALA A 221 2.65 -0.91 18.60
CA ALA A 221 1.66 -0.71 19.67
C ALA A 221 1.51 -1.97 20.54
N ILE A 222 1.47 -3.16 19.94
CA ILE A 222 1.39 -4.44 20.65
C ILE A 222 2.62 -4.66 21.54
N GLU A 223 3.82 -4.33 21.05
CA GLU A 223 5.05 -4.44 21.84
C GLU A 223 4.98 -3.57 23.11
N ALA A 224 4.54 -2.31 23.00
CA ALA A 224 4.35 -1.42 24.14
C ALA A 224 3.31 -1.96 25.13
N ILE A 225 2.18 -2.47 24.65
CA ILE A 225 1.11 -3.05 25.49
C ILE A 225 1.64 -4.24 26.28
N LYS A 226 2.39 -5.15 25.63
CA LYS A 226 2.99 -6.33 26.27
C LYS A 226 4.02 -5.95 27.33
N GLU A 227 4.91 -5.01 27.02
CA GLU A 227 5.93 -4.54 27.98
C GLU A 227 5.31 -3.86 29.20
N ALA A 228 4.20 -3.14 29.02
CA ALA A 228 3.45 -2.55 30.12
C ALA A 228 2.61 -3.56 30.92
N GLY A 229 2.43 -4.78 30.42
CA GLY A 229 1.61 -5.81 31.05
C GLY A 229 0.11 -5.47 31.10
N VAL A 230 -0.38 -4.64 30.15
CA VAL A 230 -1.79 -4.25 30.07
C VAL A 230 -2.54 -5.26 29.23
N GLU A 231 -3.76 -5.61 29.66
CA GLU A 231 -4.65 -6.54 28.96
C GLU A 231 -5.94 -5.83 28.51
N GLY A 232 -6.65 -6.44 27.56
CA GLY A 232 -7.98 -5.99 27.13
C GLY A 232 -7.97 -4.88 26.07
N ILE A 233 -6.83 -4.60 25.45
CA ILE A 233 -6.73 -3.65 24.33
C ILE A 233 -6.76 -4.45 23.03
N SER A 234 -7.73 -4.13 22.16
CA SER A 234 -7.81 -4.65 20.79
C SER A 234 -6.96 -3.78 19.85
N VAL A 235 -6.05 -4.37 19.09
CA VAL A 235 -5.23 -3.67 18.09
C VAL A 235 -5.66 -4.14 16.70
N ILE A 236 -5.97 -3.18 15.81
CA ILE A 236 -6.34 -3.40 14.42
C ILE A 236 -5.24 -2.83 13.53
N GLY A 237 -4.63 -3.69 12.73
CA GLY A 237 -3.63 -3.33 11.73
C GLY A 237 -4.22 -3.09 10.34
N PHE A 238 -3.33 -2.89 9.39
CA PHE A 238 -3.66 -2.72 7.98
C PHE A 238 -2.48 -3.25 7.17
N ASP A 239 -2.71 -3.99 6.09
CA ASP A 239 -1.84 -4.54 5.06
C ASP A 239 -1.96 -6.06 4.92
N GLY A 240 -2.03 -6.84 6.00
CA GLY A 240 -2.04 -8.31 5.97
C GLY A 240 -0.63 -8.90 5.86
N ASN A 241 0.39 -8.25 6.42
CA ASN A 241 1.77 -8.75 6.44
C ASN A 241 1.86 -10.08 7.20
N THR A 242 2.79 -10.95 6.82
CA THR A 242 2.98 -12.27 7.47
C THR A 242 3.19 -12.12 8.98
N SER A 243 3.98 -11.13 9.40
CA SER A 243 4.23 -10.82 10.80
C SER A 243 2.96 -10.45 11.58
N ALA A 244 2.02 -9.73 10.94
CA ALA A 244 0.72 -9.40 11.52
C ALA A 244 -0.20 -10.63 11.58
N LEU A 245 -0.22 -11.46 10.54
CA LEU A 245 -0.97 -12.71 10.54
C LEU A 245 -0.49 -13.66 11.64
N GLU A 246 0.81 -13.78 11.86
CA GLU A 246 1.40 -14.54 12.97
C GLU A 246 0.97 -13.95 14.33
N SER A 247 0.94 -12.62 14.46
CA SER A 247 0.49 -11.91 15.65
C SER A 247 -1.01 -12.13 15.92
N ILE A 248 -1.85 -12.18 14.89
CA ILE A 248 -3.27 -12.54 14.99
C ILE A 248 -3.42 -14.00 15.44
N GLN A 249 -2.66 -14.92 14.85
CA GLN A 249 -2.69 -16.33 15.22
C GLN A 249 -2.26 -16.55 16.68
N ALA A 250 -1.31 -15.76 17.18
CA ALA A 250 -0.87 -15.77 18.57
C ALA A 250 -1.90 -15.14 19.53
N GLY A 251 -2.89 -14.39 19.01
CA GLY A 251 -3.90 -13.69 19.80
C GLY A 251 -3.46 -12.31 20.30
N ASP A 252 -2.33 -11.79 19.84
CA ASP A 252 -1.77 -10.49 20.24
C ASP A 252 -2.39 -9.34 19.42
N MET A 253 -2.57 -9.53 18.12
CA MET A 253 -3.32 -8.63 17.24
C MET A 253 -4.74 -9.13 17.05
N LYS A 254 -5.71 -8.23 17.04
CA LYS A 254 -7.12 -8.61 16.92
C LYS A 254 -7.54 -8.89 15.50
N ALA A 255 -7.11 -8.04 14.58
CA ALA A 255 -7.36 -8.17 13.14
C ALA A 255 -6.41 -7.27 12.33
N THR A 256 -6.33 -7.53 11.04
CA THR A 256 -5.75 -6.61 10.05
C THR A 256 -6.68 -6.46 8.86
N ILE A 257 -6.63 -5.29 8.22
CA ILE A 257 -7.29 -5.02 6.94
C ILE A 257 -6.30 -5.38 5.84
N ALA A 258 -6.35 -6.63 5.41
CA ALA A 258 -5.39 -7.14 4.44
C ALA A 258 -5.62 -6.55 3.05
N GLN A 259 -4.54 -6.04 2.46
CA GLN A 259 -4.44 -5.60 1.08
C GLN A 259 -3.94 -6.76 0.19
N GLN A 260 -3.77 -6.49 -1.10
CA GLN A 260 -3.20 -7.43 -2.06
C GLN A 260 -1.98 -6.79 -2.75
N PRO A 261 -0.87 -6.59 -2.02
CA PRO A 261 0.27 -5.80 -2.51
C PRO A 261 0.94 -6.40 -3.76
N ALA A 262 1.06 -7.72 -3.88
CA ALA A 262 1.57 -8.34 -5.10
C ALA A 262 0.67 -8.06 -6.32
N GLU A 263 -0.65 -8.14 -6.16
CA GLU A 263 -1.62 -7.79 -7.20
C GLU A 263 -1.49 -6.32 -7.62
N MET A 264 -1.32 -5.39 -6.65
CA MET A 264 -1.12 -3.97 -6.96
C MET A 264 0.15 -3.73 -7.77
N GLY A 265 1.26 -4.35 -7.40
CA GLY A 265 2.52 -4.25 -8.13
C GLY A 265 2.38 -4.79 -9.56
N TYR A 266 1.81 -5.98 -9.71
CA TYR A 266 1.55 -6.60 -11.00
C TYR A 266 0.64 -5.75 -11.89
N LEU A 267 -0.53 -5.35 -11.40
CA LEU A 267 -1.49 -4.57 -12.15
C LEU A 267 -0.96 -3.17 -12.53
N SER A 268 -0.12 -2.56 -11.69
CA SER A 268 0.49 -1.26 -11.99
C SER A 268 1.38 -1.32 -13.23
N VAL A 269 2.22 -2.36 -13.33
CA VAL A 269 3.06 -2.59 -14.51
C VAL A 269 2.20 -2.91 -15.74
N MET A 270 1.21 -3.81 -15.60
CA MET A 270 0.33 -4.19 -16.70
C MET A 270 -0.51 -3.02 -17.21
N THR A 271 -0.96 -2.12 -16.32
CA THR A 271 -1.67 -0.88 -16.67
C THR A 271 -0.75 0.06 -17.44
N ALA A 272 0.51 0.23 -17.01
CA ALA A 272 1.49 1.04 -17.75
C ALA A 272 1.73 0.49 -19.17
N VAL A 273 1.89 -0.82 -19.30
CA VAL A 273 2.07 -1.49 -20.60
C VAL A 273 0.84 -1.33 -21.50
N ALA A 274 -0.37 -1.49 -20.97
CA ALA A 274 -1.60 -1.27 -21.74
C ALA A 274 -1.68 0.16 -22.28
N ALA A 275 -1.38 1.14 -21.42
CA ALA A 275 -1.35 2.54 -21.83
C ALA A 275 -0.29 2.83 -22.93
N LEU A 276 0.92 2.25 -22.82
CA LEU A 276 1.98 2.37 -23.84
C LEU A 276 1.57 1.73 -25.18
N LYS A 277 0.72 0.71 -25.16
CA LYS A 277 0.12 0.11 -26.37
C LYS A 277 -0.99 0.98 -26.97
N GLY A 278 -1.38 2.07 -26.31
CA GLY A 278 -2.51 2.91 -26.71
C GLY A 278 -3.88 2.30 -26.40
N GLU A 279 -3.91 1.32 -25.50
CA GLU A 279 -5.16 0.74 -24.99
C GLU A 279 -5.81 1.71 -24.01
N GLU A 280 -7.14 1.71 -23.93
CA GLU A 280 -7.87 2.49 -22.93
C GLU A 280 -7.68 1.84 -21.56
N VAL A 281 -7.22 2.61 -20.56
CA VAL A 281 -7.04 2.15 -19.18
C VAL A 281 -7.95 2.90 -18.22
N GLU A 282 -8.40 2.22 -17.17
CA GLU A 282 -9.21 2.84 -16.12
C GLU A 282 -8.40 3.87 -15.35
N LYS A 283 -9.04 4.98 -14.95
CA LYS A 283 -8.38 6.02 -14.14
C LYS A 283 -8.06 5.54 -12.72
N VAL A 284 -8.85 4.59 -12.21
CA VAL A 284 -8.67 3.96 -10.91
C VAL A 284 -8.91 2.45 -11.06
N VAL A 285 -7.88 1.67 -10.82
CA VAL A 285 -7.94 0.21 -10.73
C VAL A 285 -7.99 -0.15 -9.25
N SER A 286 -9.20 -0.44 -8.76
CA SER A 286 -9.40 -0.74 -7.34
C SER A 286 -9.03 -2.19 -7.02
N VAL A 287 -8.14 -2.36 -6.03
CA VAL A 287 -7.76 -3.67 -5.50
C VAL A 287 -8.48 -3.89 -4.15
N PRO A 288 -9.25 -4.99 -4.01
CA PRO A 288 -10.09 -5.18 -2.84
C PRO A 288 -9.30 -5.55 -1.59
N THR A 289 -9.90 -5.26 -0.42
CA THR A 289 -9.38 -5.63 0.90
C THR A 289 -10.29 -6.60 1.62
N VAL A 290 -9.72 -7.35 2.56
CA VAL A 290 -10.44 -8.27 3.44
C VAL A 290 -10.01 -8.05 4.89
N VAL A 291 -10.97 -8.18 5.84
CA VAL A 291 -10.63 -8.24 7.26
C VAL A 291 -10.18 -9.66 7.60
N ILE A 292 -8.97 -9.80 8.12
CA ILE A 292 -8.42 -11.07 8.61
C ILE A 292 -8.33 -10.97 10.14
N ASP A 293 -8.92 -11.93 10.82
CA ASP A 293 -8.98 -12.04 12.27
C ASP A 293 -8.61 -13.45 12.76
N GLY A 294 -8.74 -13.71 14.06
CA GLY A 294 -8.41 -15.00 14.65
C GLY A 294 -9.25 -16.18 14.16
N GLU A 295 -10.41 -15.95 13.53
CA GLU A 295 -11.24 -17.02 12.96
C GLU A 295 -10.79 -17.39 11.54
N THR A 296 -10.25 -16.42 10.80
CA THR A 296 -9.93 -16.56 9.37
C THR A 296 -8.44 -16.67 9.07
N VAL A 297 -7.56 -16.23 9.97
CA VAL A 297 -6.10 -16.13 9.74
C VAL A 297 -5.44 -17.43 9.28
N ALA A 298 -5.94 -18.59 9.74
CA ALA A 298 -5.38 -19.90 9.36
C ALA A 298 -5.49 -20.20 7.83
N ASP A 299 -6.37 -19.53 7.12
CA ASP A 299 -6.52 -19.68 5.67
C ASP A 299 -5.42 -18.92 4.89
N TYR A 300 -4.78 -17.94 5.52
CA TYR A 300 -3.78 -17.05 4.94
C TYR A 300 -2.34 -17.39 5.33
N LEU A 301 -2.13 -18.11 6.44
CA LEU A 301 -0.83 -18.64 6.87
C LEU A 301 -0.59 -20.04 6.26
N LYS A 302 -0.18 -20.09 4.99
CA LYS A 302 0.11 -21.37 4.30
C LYS A 302 1.55 -21.44 3.83
#